data_34ae8a193c4e70889226cf58b5b06755
#
_entry.id   34ae8a193c4e70889226cf58b5b06755
#
_cell.length_a   1.000
_cell.length_b   1.000
_cell.length_c   1.000
_cell.angle_alpha   90.00
_cell.angle_beta   90.00
_cell.angle_gamma   90.00
#
_symmetry.space_group_name_H-M   'P 1'
#
loop_
_entity.id
_entity.type
_entity.pdbx_description
1 polymer ?
#
loop_
_entity_poly.entity_id
_entity_poly.type
_entity_poly.pdbx_seq_one_letter_code
_entity_poly.pdbx_strand_id
1 'polypeptide(L)'
;NDYPALKKNAVQSYAEAIKSGHFKTKLKNEWKRMLAMDVSDVYYEKILMNGKPITDLSIIDGKELKAGDKVRLRISNGGASSYFWLTYAGGKITVVANDGNDVEPVEVDRLIIAVSETYDIIVTIPAENTAFEFLATTEDRTNSASLYIGNGIKQLKSSQPRLKYFEGMKMMNDMMKMNGDLDDMGMNMSLNQMDMNVVMYPEITGDSKPKQSDNDPNRYNANALADIVTLNYAMLKSPNNTSLLKDAPVKELKFELTGNMNRYVWSLD
;
A
#
# COMPACT_ATOMS: atom_id res chain seq x y z
N ASN A 1 20.73 11.76 24.38
CA ASN A 1 20.99 12.64 23.24
C ASN A 1 21.80 11.91 22.17
N ASP A 2 21.18 10.86 21.57
CA ASP A 2 21.86 9.87 20.70
C ASP A 2 21.87 10.32 19.22
N TYR A 3 21.30 11.49 18.94
CA TYR A 3 21.16 12.01 17.58
C TYR A 3 22.48 12.13 16.80
N PRO A 4 23.59 12.61 17.40
CA PRO A 4 24.87 12.65 16.68
C PRO A 4 25.39 11.25 16.30
N ALA A 5 25.16 10.25 17.16
CA ALA A 5 25.53 8.86 16.88
C ALA A 5 24.67 8.24 15.79
N LEU A 6 23.34 8.48 15.82
CA LEU A 6 22.41 8.07 14.77
C LEU A 6 22.76 8.69 13.43
N LYS A 7 23.02 10.00 13.38
CA LYS A 7 23.41 10.68 12.15
C LYS A 7 24.74 10.18 11.59
N LYS A 8 25.70 9.84 12.45
CA LYS A 8 27.00 9.33 12.04
C LYS A 8 26.92 7.91 11.46
N ASN A 9 26.00 7.10 11.95
CA ASN A 9 25.89 5.69 11.61
C ASN A 9 24.78 5.36 10.60
N ALA A 10 23.82 6.28 10.40
CA ALA A 10 22.61 6.01 9.62
C ALA A 10 22.86 5.92 8.10
N VAL A 11 23.84 6.64 7.56
CA VAL A 11 24.10 6.69 6.11
C VAL A 11 25.59 6.57 5.85
N GLN A 12 25.97 5.50 5.18
CA GLN A 12 27.34 5.33 4.69
C GLN A 12 27.70 6.44 3.68
N SER A 13 28.79 7.16 3.91
CA SER A 13 29.29 8.15 2.96
C SER A 13 29.78 7.51 1.67
N TYR A 14 29.86 8.30 0.58
CA TYR A 14 30.41 7.81 -0.68
C TYR A 14 31.88 7.37 -0.53
N ALA A 15 32.67 8.10 0.25
CA ALA A 15 34.05 7.75 0.51
C ALA A 15 34.18 6.41 1.25
N GLU A 16 33.33 6.16 2.24
CA GLU A 16 33.26 4.89 2.95
C GLU A 16 32.78 3.74 2.04
N ALA A 17 31.81 4.01 1.17
CA ALA A 17 31.32 3.02 0.20
C ALA A 17 32.39 2.63 -0.81
N ILE A 18 33.22 3.56 -1.27
CA ILE A 18 34.36 3.31 -2.15
C ILE A 18 35.40 2.49 -1.39
N LYS A 19 35.75 2.91 -0.18
CA LYS A 19 36.78 2.24 0.65
C LYS A 19 36.39 0.80 1.01
N SER A 20 35.09 0.55 1.22
CA SER A 20 34.56 -0.79 1.55
C SER A 20 34.18 -1.63 0.32
N GLY A 21 34.35 -1.11 -0.90
CA GLY A 21 33.98 -1.81 -2.14
C GLY A 21 32.48 -1.86 -2.44
N HIS A 22 31.65 -1.15 -1.68
CA HIS A 22 30.19 -1.16 -1.81
C HIS A 22 29.61 -0.01 -2.66
N PHE A 23 30.45 0.72 -3.38
CA PHE A 23 30.01 1.90 -4.14
C PHE A 23 28.89 1.60 -5.14
N LYS A 24 29.02 0.49 -5.91
CA LYS A 24 27.97 0.09 -6.87
C LYS A 24 26.65 -0.23 -6.17
N THR A 25 26.73 -0.90 -5.02
CA THR A 25 25.53 -1.25 -4.23
C THR A 25 24.87 0.01 -3.67
N LYS A 26 25.67 0.95 -3.15
CA LYS A 26 25.18 2.24 -2.66
C LYS A 26 24.46 3.00 -3.78
N LEU A 27 25.08 3.15 -4.93
CA LEU A 27 24.50 3.86 -6.07
C LEU A 27 23.19 3.22 -6.54
N LYS A 28 23.16 1.87 -6.62
CA LYS A 28 21.95 1.11 -6.97
C LYS A 28 20.82 1.33 -5.96
N ASN A 29 21.14 1.33 -4.67
CA ASN A 29 20.16 1.53 -3.61
C ASN A 29 19.62 2.97 -3.58
N GLU A 30 20.49 3.96 -3.83
CA GLU A 30 20.07 5.35 -3.96
C GLU A 30 19.17 5.58 -5.18
N TRP A 31 19.49 4.94 -6.31
CA TRP A 31 18.63 4.97 -7.49
C TRP A 31 17.26 4.35 -7.20
N LYS A 32 17.22 3.19 -6.53
CA LYS A 32 15.96 2.56 -6.14
C LYS A 32 15.15 3.43 -5.18
N ARG A 33 15.82 4.05 -4.20
CA ARG A 33 15.20 4.97 -3.26
C ARG A 33 14.62 6.19 -3.98
N MET A 34 15.36 6.75 -4.93
CA MET A 34 14.89 7.87 -5.73
C MET A 34 13.65 7.52 -6.56
N LEU A 35 13.58 6.32 -7.12
CA LEU A 35 12.40 5.85 -7.86
C LEU A 35 11.18 5.58 -6.98
N ALA A 36 11.39 5.34 -5.67
CA ALA A 36 10.33 5.07 -4.72
C ALA A 36 9.99 6.28 -3.82
N MET A 37 10.69 7.39 -3.99
CA MET A 37 10.74 8.51 -3.03
C MET A 37 9.38 9.15 -2.74
N ASP A 38 8.45 9.11 -3.69
CA ASP A 38 7.10 9.67 -3.51
C ASP A 38 6.10 8.64 -2.95
N VAL A 39 6.49 7.37 -2.87
CA VAL A 39 5.61 6.27 -2.47
C VAL A 39 6.16 5.55 -1.24
N SER A 40 7.47 5.50 -1.06
CA SER A 40 8.11 4.81 0.05
C SER A 40 9.41 5.50 0.48
N ASP A 41 9.47 5.93 1.73
CA ASP A 41 10.65 6.58 2.32
C ASP A 41 11.84 5.64 2.50
N VAL A 42 11.57 4.35 2.65
CA VAL A 42 12.58 3.34 2.93
C VAL A 42 12.41 2.14 2.01
N TYR A 43 13.49 1.79 1.31
CA TYR A 43 13.55 0.55 0.55
C TYR A 43 14.00 -0.61 1.43
N TYR A 44 13.13 -1.60 1.59
CA TYR A 44 13.44 -2.84 2.29
C TYR A 44 13.79 -3.95 1.31
N GLU A 45 14.87 -4.68 1.59
CA GLU A 45 15.29 -5.81 0.75
C GLU A 45 14.37 -7.02 0.86
N LYS A 46 13.69 -7.18 1.99
CA LYS A 46 12.80 -8.31 2.27
C LYS A 46 11.54 -7.86 2.98
N ILE A 47 10.43 -8.37 2.52
CA ILE A 47 9.12 -8.26 3.15
C ILE A 47 8.74 -9.63 3.70
N LEU A 48 8.16 -9.64 4.89
CA LEU A 48 7.85 -10.87 5.60
C LEU A 48 6.39 -10.87 6.05
N MET A 49 5.75 -12.02 5.95
CA MET A 49 4.44 -12.30 6.54
C MET A 49 4.65 -13.40 7.58
N ASN A 50 4.34 -13.11 8.85
CA ASN A 50 4.64 -14.00 9.99
C ASN A 50 6.11 -14.45 10.03
N GLY A 51 7.04 -13.53 9.77
CA GLY A 51 8.48 -13.78 9.80
C GLY A 51 9.06 -14.50 8.58
N LYS A 52 8.24 -14.80 7.55
CA LYS A 52 8.67 -15.50 6.34
C LYS A 52 8.20 -14.78 5.08
N PRO A 53 8.97 -14.82 3.97
CA PRO A 53 8.54 -14.25 2.69
C PRO A 53 7.41 -15.07 2.04
N ILE A 54 7.35 -16.37 2.32
CA ILE A 54 6.34 -17.30 1.82
C ILE A 54 5.90 -18.19 2.98
N THR A 55 4.58 -18.33 3.16
CA THR A 55 3.96 -19.18 4.20
C THR A 55 2.82 -19.97 3.56
N ASP A 56 2.62 -21.21 4.01
CA ASP A 56 1.50 -22.05 3.61
C ASP A 56 0.54 -22.22 4.81
N LEU A 57 -0.76 -22.12 4.55
CA LEU A 57 -1.85 -22.33 5.49
C LEU A 57 -2.82 -23.35 4.91
N SER A 58 -2.63 -24.60 5.29
CA SER A 58 -3.45 -25.73 4.82
C SER A 58 -4.27 -26.37 5.93
N ILE A 59 -3.94 -26.09 7.19
CA ILE A 59 -4.58 -26.67 8.37
C ILE A 59 -4.87 -25.56 9.37
N ILE A 60 -6.09 -25.53 9.89
CA ILE A 60 -6.52 -24.66 10.99
C ILE A 60 -7.18 -25.56 12.05
N ASP A 61 -6.74 -25.44 13.30
CA ASP A 61 -7.24 -26.22 14.45
C ASP A 61 -7.26 -27.73 14.18
N GLY A 62 -6.22 -28.25 13.50
CA GLY A 62 -6.10 -29.66 13.16
C GLY A 62 -6.98 -30.15 12.01
N LYS A 63 -7.73 -29.26 11.35
CA LYS A 63 -8.59 -29.58 10.20
C LYS A 63 -7.96 -29.03 8.92
N GLU A 64 -7.92 -29.89 7.89
CA GLU A 64 -7.53 -29.46 6.55
C GLU A 64 -8.55 -28.51 5.95
N LEU A 65 -8.05 -27.49 5.29
CA LEU A 65 -8.86 -26.52 4.55
C LEU A 65 -9.34 -27.12 3.23
N LYS A 66 -10.65 -26.95 2.93
CA LYS A 66 -11.34 -27.48 1.75
C LYS A 66 -12.03 -26.37 0.97
N ALA A 67 -12.42 -26.67 -0.26
CA ALA A 67 -13.26 -25.77 -1.04
C ALA A 67 -14.56 -25.43 -0.30
N GLY A 68 -14.95 -24.16 -0.37
CA GLY A 68 -16.09 -23.61 0.36
C GLY A 68 -15.77 -23.11 1.77
N ASP A 69 -14.63 -23.50 2.35
CA ASP A 69 -14.25 -22.99 3.67
C ASP A 69 -13.97 -21.50 3.61
N LYS A 70 -14.44 -20.82 4.66
CA LYS A 70 -14.19 -19.39 4.89
C LYS A 70 -13.13 -19.22 5.97
N VAL A 71 -12.06 -18.54 5.61
CA VAL A 71 -10.94 -18.28 6.51
C VAL A 71 -10.96 -16.80 6.92
N ARG A 72 -11.07 -16.54 8.22
CA ARG A 72 -10.90 -15.20 8.79
C ARG A 72 -9.42 -14.96 9.04
N LEU A 73 -8.86 -13.98 8.35
CA LEU A 73 -7.50 -13.52 8.56
C LEU A 73 -7.54 -12.24 9.39
N ARG A 74 -6.80 -12.21 10.48
CA ARG A 74 -6.53 -11.02 11.29
C ARG A 74 -5.18 -10.48 10.91
N ILE A 75 -5.17 -9.34 10.27
CA ILE A 75 -3.98 -8.76 9.65
C ILE A 75 -3.58 -7.52 10.40
N SER A 76 -2.30 -7.41 10.72
CA SER A 76 -1.71 -6.21 11.28
C SER A 76 -0.47 -5.86 10.48
N ASN A 77 -0.34 -4.62 10.06
CA ASN A 77 0.87 -4.12 9.44
C ASN A 77 1.85 -3.66 10.52
N GLY A 78 2.78 -4.56 10.88
CA GLY A 78 3.88 -4.28 11.81
C GLY A 78 5.12 -3.65 11.15
N GLY A 79 5.01 -3.22 9.90
CA GLY A 79 6.09 -2.51 9.19
C GLY A 79 6.35 -1.14 9.79
N ALA A 80 7.60 -0.66 9.69
CA ALA A 80 7.98 0.64 10.23
C ALA A 80 7.54 1.83 9.36
N SER A 81 7.44 1.63 8.02
CA SER A 81 7.12 2.71 7.08
C SER A 81 6.40 2.26 5.81
N SER A 82 6.34 0.95 5.52
CA SER A 82 5.73 0.46 4.28
C SER A 82 4.24 0.24 4.43
N TYR A 83 3.49 0.67 3.42
CA TYR A 83 2.10 0.27 3.21
C TYR A 83 2.07 -0.96 2.30
N PHE A 84 1.02 -1.76 2.40
CA PHE A 84 0.89 -2.98 1.60
C PHE A 84 -0.46 -3.04 0.90
N TRP A 85 -0.42 -3.32 -0.39
CA TRP A 85 -1.58 -3.77 -1.14
C TRP A 85 -1.84 -5.23 -0.83
N LEU A 86 -3.05 -5.53 -0.38
CA LEU A 86 -3.50 -6.89 -0.10
C LEU A 86 -4.46 -7.33 -1.20
N THR A 87 -4.16 -8.50 -1.78
CA THR A 87 -4.95 -9.10 -2.86
C THR A 87 -5.05 -10.61 -2.66
N TYR A 88 -6.09 -11.23 -3.22
CA TYR A 88 -6.32 -12.68 -3.09
C TYR A 88 -6.56 -13.32 -4.45
N ALA A 89 -5.91 -14.48 -4.72
CA ALA A 89 -6.06 -15.20 -5.98
C ALA A 89 -7.38 -15.98 -6.08
N GLY A 90 -7.99 -16.30 -4.94
CA GLY A 90 -9.24 -17.04 -4.87
C GLY A 90 -10.50 -16.18 -5.05
N GLY A 91 -10.38 -14.88 -5.33
CA GLY A 91 -11.54 -14.01 -5.59
C GLY A 91 -11.60 -12.78 -4.70
N LYS A 92 -12.82 -12.44 -4.27
CA LYS A 92 -13.07 -11.26 -3.43
C LYS A 92 -12.57 -11.45 -1.99
N ILE A 93 -12.24 -10.35 -1.38
CA ILE A 93 -11.91 -10.21 0.04
C ILE A 93 -13.11 -9.55 0.70
N THR A 94 -13.64 -10.13 1.78
CA THR A 94 -14.71 -9.51 2.57
C THR A 94 -14.10 -8.88 3.81
N VAL A 95 -14.12 -7.56 3.92
CA VAL A 95 -13.66 -6.82 5.10
C VAL A 95 -14.76 -6.84 6.14
N VAL A 96 -14.45 -7.22 7.38
CA VAL A 96 -15.42 -7.36 8.48
C VAL A 96 -15.04 -6.57 9.73
N ALA A 97 -13.79 -6.12 9.85
CA ALA A 97 -13.36 -5.20 10.92
C ALA A 97 -12.16 -4.37 10.46
N ASN A 98 -12.02 -3.17 11.00
CA ASN A 98 -10.88 -2.28 10.83
C ASN A 98 -10.52 -1.66 12.19
N ASP A 99 -9.23 -1.68 12.53
CA ASP A 99 -8.66 -1.15 13.79
C ASP A 99 -9.46 -1.54 15.05
N GLY A 100 -9.80 -2.83 15.12
CA GLY A 100 -10.51 -3.42 16.26
C GLY A 100 -12.00 -3.13 16.31
N ASN A 101 -12.57 -2.42 15.33
CA ASN A 101 -14.00 -2.14 15.24
C ASN A 101 -14.64 -2.97 14.14
N ASP A 102 -15.75 -3.64 14.48
CA ASP A 102 -16.55 -4.35 13.48
C ASP A 102 -17.16 -3.37 12.47
N VAL A 103 -17.21 -3.78 11.22
CA VAL A 103 -17.85 -3.03 10.13
C VAL A 103 -18.87 -3.91 9.41
N GLU A 104 -19.87 -3.28 8.78
CA GLU A 104 -20.75 -3.97 7.84
C GLU A 104 -19.85 -4.65 6.77
N PRO A 105 -20.08 -5.94 6.45
CA PRO A 105 -19.22 -6.66 5.50
C PRO A 105 -19.14 -5.97 4.14
N VAL A 106 -17.91 -5.70 3.69
CA VAL A 106 -17.64 -5.05 2.40
C VAL A 106 -16.80 -5.98 1.53
N GLU A 107 -17.28 -6.30 0.33
CA GLU A 107 -16.54 -7.12 -0.64
C GLU A 107 -15.71 -6.24 -1.58
N VAL A 108 -14.40 -6.52 -1.62
CA VAL A 108 -13.44 -5.80 -2.45
C VAL A 108 -12.49 -6.76 -3.18
N ASP A 109 -11.85 -6.29 -4.23
CA ASP A 109 -10.79 -7.03 -4.93
C ASP A 109 -9.43 -6.83 -4.28
N ARG A 110 -9.26 -5.67 -3.66
CA ARG A 110 -8.01 -5.30 -2.98
C ARG A 110 -8.24 -4.20 -1.94
N LEU A 111 -7.31 -4.12 -1.01
CA LEU A 111 -7.22 -3.03 -0.04
C LEU A 111 -5.75 -2.67 0.19
N ILE A 112 -5.51 -1.46 0.67
CA ILE A 112 -4.21 -1.04 1.18
C ILE A 112 -4.27 -1.04 2.70
N ILE A 113 -3.21 -1.51 3.35
CA ILE A 113 -3.07 -1.47 4.81
C ILE A 113 -1.90 -0.56 5.18
N ALA A 114 -2.17 0.48 5.94
CA ALA A 114 -1.20 1.44 6.42
C ALA A 114 -0.38 0.90 7.60
N VAL A 115 0.68 1.62 7.96
CA VAL A 115 1.51 1.29 9.13
C VAL A 115 0.66 1.32 10.39
N SER A 116 0.79 0.29 11.22
CA SER A 116 0.03 0.07 12.46
C SER A 116 -1.48 -0.17 12.28
N GLU A 117 -1.98 -0.14 11.06
CA GLU A 117 -3.38 -0.44 10.77
C GLU A 117 -3.66 -1.94 10.88
N THR A 118 -4.90 -2.27 11.21
CA THR A 118 -5.36 -3.66 11.30
C THR A 118 -6.67 -3.88 10.53
N TYR A 119 -6.78 -5.05 9.89
CA TYR A 119 -8.01 -5.51 9.26
C TYR A 119 -8.33 -6.95 9.66
N ASP A 120 -9.60 -7.21 9.91
CA ASP A 120 -10.13 -8.57 9.86
C ASP A 120 -10.86 -8.77 8.54
N ILE A 121 -10.43 -9.78 7.80
CA ILE A 121 -11.00 -10.10 6.50
C ILE A 121 -11.41 -11.56 6.42
N ILE A 122 -12.36 -11.86 5.56
CA ILE A 122 -12.77 -13.22 5.23
C ILE A 122 -12.43 -13.49 3.77
N VAL A 123 -11.75 -14.62 3.52
CA VAL A 123 -11.52 -15.17 2.19
C VAL A 123 -12.14 -16.55 2.08
N THR A 124 -12.64 -16.91 0.91
CA THR A 124 -13.24 -18.23 0.64
C THR A 124 -12.31 -19.03 -0.26
N ILE A 125 -12.13 -20.32 0.02
CA ILE A 125 -11.37 -21.24 -0.83
C ILE A 125 -12.27 -21.70 -1.97
N PRO A 126 -12.03 -21.31 -3.23
CA PRO A 126 -13.01 -21.57 -4.31
C PRO A 126 -12.93 -22.97 -4.91
N ALA A 127 -11.81 -23.68 -4.77
CA ALA A 127 -11.63 -24.99 -5.40
C ALA A 127 -10.78 -25.94 -4.55
N GLU A 128 -11.05 -27.23 -4.69
CA GLU A 128 -10.26 -28.32 -4.12
C GLU A 128 -8.87 -28.42 -4.77
N ASN A 129 -7.94 -29.04 -4.07
CA ASN A 129 -6.58 -29.32 -4.55
C ASN A 129 -5.82 -28.09 -5.06
N THR A 130 -6.18 -26.91 -4.54
CA THR A 130 -5.56 -25.65 -4.93
C THR A 130 -5.28 -24.79 -3.70
N ALA A 131 -4.07 -24.27 -3.60
CA ALA A 131 -3.67 -23.30 -2.59
C ALA A 131 -3.62 -21.91 -3.23
N PHE A 132 -4.49 -21.00 -2.79
CA PHE A 132 -4.66 -19.68 -3.36
C PHE A 132 -3.76 -18.66 -2.67
N GLU A 133 -3.03 -17.89 -3.44
CA GLU A 133 -2.15 -16.86 -2.91
C GLU A 133 -2.92 -15.67 -2.35
N PHE A 134 -2.67 -15.37 -1.08
CA PHE A 134 -2.94 -14.08 -0.48
C PHE A 134 -1.63 -13.29 -0.52
N LEU A 135 -1.61 -12.23 -1.32
CA LEU A 135 -0.41 -11.49 -1.67
C LEU A 135 -0.43 -10.12 -1.00
N ALA A 136 0.63 -9.83 -0.22
CA ALA A 136 0.93 -8.49 0.28
C ALA A 136 2.05 -7.90 -0.57
N THR A 137 1.77 -6.83 -1.30
CA THR A 137 2.74 -6.14 -2.16
C THR A 137 3.00 -4.76 -1.58
N THR A 138 4.27 -4.36 -1.45
CA THR A 138 4.62 -2.99 -1.04
C THR A 138 3.96 -1.94 -1.94
N GLU A 139 3.65 -0.78 -1.40
CA GLU A 139 2.97 0.28 -2.18
C GLU A 139 3.79 0.70 -3.41
N ASP A 140 5.11 0.68 -3.31
CA ASP A 140 6.03 0.94 -4.44
C ASP A 140 6.13 -0.24 -5.43
N ARG A 141 5.47 -1.37 -5.13
CA ARG A 141 5.38 -2.58 -5.96
C ARG A 141 6.73 -3.24 -6.28
N THR A 142 7.74 -3.02 -5.44
CA THR A 142 9.07 -3.59 -5.63
C THR A 142 9.24 -4.94 -4.95
N ASN A 143 8.51 -5.18 -3.86
CA ASN A 143 8.62 -6.40 -3.07
C ASN A 143 7.25 -6.92 -2.62
N SER A 144 7.19 -8.21 -2.28
CA SER A 144 5.97 -8.84 -1.80
C SER A 144 6.25 -9.99 -0.82
N ALA A 145 5.22 -10.37 -0.07
CA ALA A 145 5.17 -11.60 0.71
C ALA A 145 3.86 -12.33 0.43
N SER A 146 3.90 -13.66 0.51
CA SER A 146 2.79 -14.52 0.11
C SER A 146 2.37 -15.47 1.23
N LEU A 147 1.05 -15.63 1.40
CA LEU A 147 0.43 -16.67 2.18
C LEU A 147 -0.44 -17.53 1.24
N TYR A 148 -0.12 -18.80 1.10
CA TYR A 148 -0.93 -19.74 0.33
C TYR A 148 -1.97 -20.39 1.22
N ILE A 149 -3.26 -20.25 0.88
CA ILE A 149 -4.40 -20.71 1.66
C ILE A 149 -5.07 -21.87 0.92
N GLY A 150 -5.12 -23.02 1.55
CA GLY A 150 -5.64 -24.27 0.98
C GLY A 150 -4.55 -25.32 0.74
N ASN A 151 -4.90 -26.39 0.05
CA ASN A 151 -4.04 -27.53 -0.22
C ASN A 151 -3.90 -27.78 -1.72
N GLY A 152 -2.70 -28.12 -2.20
CA GLY A 152 -2.48 -28.58 -3.58
C GLY A 152 -1.69 -27.63 -4.44
N ILE A 153 -2.09 -27.44 -5.69
CA ILE A 153 -1.37 -26.63 -6.67
C ILE A 153 -1.48 -25.14 -6.30
N LYS A 154 -0.35 -24.44 -6.29
CA LYS A 154 -0.32 -23.02 -5.96
C LYS A 154 -0.88 -22.15 -7.09
N GLN A 155 -1.99 -21.48 -6.82
CA GLN A 155 -2.60 -20.50 -7.71
C GLN A 155 -2.08 -19.12 -7.33
N LEU A 156 -1.27 -18.53 -8.21
CA LEU A 156 -0.68 -17.21 -7.99
C LEU A 156 -1.67 -16.09 -8.29
N LYS A 157 -1.57 -15.01 -7.52
CA LYS A 157 -2.21 -13.74 -7.86
C LYS A 157 -1.34 -13.01 -8.89
N SER A 158 -1.95 -12.48 -9.91
CA SER A 158 -1.24 -11.62 -10.86
C SER A 158 -0.61 -10.43 -10.14
N SER A 159 0.67 -10.19 -10.39
CA SER A 159 1.37 -9.03 -9.82
C SER A 159 0.72 -7.74 -10.32
N GLN A 160 0.70 -6.73 -9.45
CA GLN A 160 0.25 -5.41 -9.84
C GLN A 160 1.25 -4.78 -10.82
N PRO A 161 0.79 -3.98 -11.79
CA PRO A 161 1.68 -3.30 -12.74
C PRO A 161 2.61 -2.33 -12.00
N ARG A 162 3.80 -2.12 -12.54
CA ARG A 162 4.76 -1.16 -11.97
C ARG A 162 4.20 0.26 -12.03
N LEU A 163 4.53 1.05 -11.01
CA LEU A 163 4.14 2.46 -10.96
C LEU A 163 4.78 3.25 -12.11
N LYS A 164 4.02 4.19 -12.68
CA LYS A 164 4.48 5.13 -13.71
C LYS A 164 5.15 6.35 -13.05
N TYR A 165 6.24 6.10 -12.34
CA TYR A 165 6.95 7.09 -11.55
C TYR A 165 7.31 8.38 -12.32
N PHE A 166 7.88 8.23 -13.53
CA PHE A 166 8.29 9.38 -14.34
C PHE A 166 7.11 10.20 -14.88
N GLU A 167 5.96 9.58 -15.08
CA GLU A 167 4.72 10.30 -15.46
C GLU A 167 4.21 11.13 -14.27
N GLY A 168 4.25 10.58 -13.05
CA GLY A 168 3.95 11.30 -11.81
C GLY A 168 4.88 12.50 -11.60
N MET A 169 6.20 12.28 -11.74
CA MET A 169 7.20 13.35 -11.63
C MET A 169 7.01 14.45 -12.67
N LYS A 170 6.69 14.10 -13.91
CA LYS A 170 6.41 15.07 -14.96
C LYS A 170 5.19 15.91 -14.61
N MET A 171 4.12 15.26 -14.20
CA MET A 171 2.89 15.95 -13.79
C MET A 171 3.16 16.90 -12.61
N MET A 172 3.91 16.46 -11.60
CA MET A 172 4.27 17.32 -10.47
C MET A 172 5.06 18.55 -10.90
N ASN A 173 6.04 18.39 -11.79
CA ASN A 173 6.79 19.52 -12.32
C ASN A 173 5.93 20.49 -13.15
N ASP A 174 5.03 19.95 -13.96
CA ASP A 174 4.11 20.77 -14.79
C ASP A 174 3.15 21.56 -13.87
N MET A 175 2.70 20.94 -12.77
CA MET A 175 1.88 21.59 -11.75
C MET A 175 2.61 22.66 -10.96
N MET A 176 3.87 22.40 -10.56
CA MET A 176 4.68 23.42 -9.87
C MET A 176 4.90 24.66 -10.76
N LYS A 177 5.10 24.46 -12.06
CA LYS A 177 5.18 25.58 -13.03
C LYS A 177 3.86 26.31 -13.12
N MET A 178 2.75 25.58 -13.25
CA MET A 178 1.42 26.18 -13.33
C MET A 178 1.06 26.94 -12.03
N ASN A 179 1.43 26.45 -10.86
CA ASN A 179 1.24 27.15 -9.59
C ASN A 179 2.09 28.43 -9.53
N GLY A 180 3.31 28.41 -10.04
CA GLY A 180 4.12 29.63 -10.17
C GLY A 180 3.45 30.68 -11.05
N ASP A 181 2.93 30.26 -12.21
CA ASP A 181 2.21 31.14 -13.12
C ASP A 181 0.88 31.65 -12.52
N LEU A 182 0.19 30.85 -11.69
CA LEU A 182 -1.04 31.21 -11.00
C LEU A 182 -0.77 32.14 -9.81
N ASP A 183 0.32 31.97 -9.07
CA ASP A 183 0.75 32.88 -8.01
C ASP A 183 1.06 34.28 -8.57
N ASP A 184 1.68 34.34 -9.74
CA ASP A 184 1.91 35.60 -10.46
C ASP A 184 0.59 36.29 -10.88
N MET A 185 -0.49 35.51 -11.06
CA MET A 185 -1.85 35.99 -11.35
C MET A 185 -2.71 36.19 -10.09
N GLY A 186 -2.16 35.96 -8.88
CA GLY A 186 -2.87 36.07 -7.61
C GLY A 186 -3.89 34.95 -7.35
N MET A 187 -3.75 33.81 -8.02
CA MET A 187 -4.60 32.63 -7.81
C MET A 187 -3.80 31.50 -7.14
N ASN A 188 -4.25 31.04 -5.99
CA ASN A 188 -3.66 29.89 -5.27
C ASN A 188 -4.47 28.63 -5.52
N MET A 189 -3.86 27.60 -6.14
CA MET A 189 -4.39 26.24 -6.12
C MET A 189 -3.71 25.42 -5.02
N SER A 190 -4.51 24.87 -4.12
CA SER A 190 -4.02 23.96 -3.09
C SER A 190 -3.50 22.66 -3.71
N LEU A 191 -2.26 22.29 -3.44
CA LEU A 191 -1.65 21.02 -3.80
C LEU A 191 -2.44 19.82 -3.24
N ASN A 192 -3.22 20.02 -2.17
CA ASN A 192 -4.08 19.00 -1.57
C ASN A 192 -5.30 18.62 -2.44
N GLN A 193 -5.59 19.35 -3.51
CA GLN A 193 -6.70 19.03 -4.43
C GLN A 193 -6.30 18.07 -5.55
N MET A 194 -5.03 17.70 -5.65
CA MET A 194 -4.54 16.84 -6.71
C MET A 194 -4.09 15.49 -6.17
N ASP A 195 -4.82 14.47 -6.54
CA ASP A 195 -4.44 13.09 -6.22
C ASP A 195 -3.36 12.61 -7.20
N MET A 196 -2.10 12.72 -6.76
CA MET A 196 -0.93 12.21 -7.50
C MET A 196 -1.03 10.72 -7.80
N ASN A 197 -1.80 9.99 -6.98
CA ASN A 197 -2.02 8.55 -7.17
C ASN A 197 -2.69 8.27 -8.52
N VAL A 198 -3.57 9.17 -8.98
CA VAL A 198 -4.28 9.01 -10.26
C VAL A 198 -3.31 8.84 -11.43
N VAL A 199 -2.15 9.47 -11.42
CA VAL A 199 -1.19 9.40 -12.54
C VAL A 199 -0.20 8.25 -12.40
N MET A 200 0.23 7.96 -11.17
CA MET A 200 1.23 6.93 -10.90
C MET A 200 0.68 5.51 -10.98
N TYR A 201 -0.60 5.32 -10.62
CA TYR A 201 -1.23 4.00 -10.60
C TYR A 201 -1.89 3.68 -11.94
N PRO A 202 -1.30 2.80 -12.78
CA PRO A 202 -1.82 2.50 -14.12
C PRO A 202 -3.27 2.00 -14.11
N GLU A 203 -3.67 1.34 -13.02
CA GLU A 203 -5.02 0.83 -12.84
C GLU A 203 -6.07 1.91 -12.52
N ILE A 204 -5.65 3.08 -12.07
CA ILE A 204 -6.55 4.20 -11.79
C ILE A 204 -6.65 5.11 -13.00
N THR A 205 -5.52 5.36 -13.66
CA THR A 205 -5.46 6.31 -14.80
C THR A 205 -6.22 5.84 -16.02
N GLY A 206 -6.56 4.54 -16.11
CA GLY A 206 -7.24 3.96 -17.24
C GLY A 206 -6.90 4.70 -18.52
N ASP A 207 -5.79 4.38 -19.20
CA ASP A 207 -5.54 4.86 -20.55
C ASP A 207 -6.65 4.33 -21.44
N SER A 208 -7.81 4.99 -21.37
CA SER A 208 -9.07 4.65 -22.03
C SER A 208 -9.04 5.00 -23.52
N LYS A 209 -7.86 5.06 -24.13
CA LYS A 209 -7.75 5.10 -25.58
C LYS A 209 -7.23 3.76 -26.06
N PRO A 210 -8.09 2.94 -26.70
CA PRO A 210 -7.61 1.76 -27.39
C PRO A 210 -6.69 2.22 -28.52
N LYS A 211 -5.37 2.21 -28.27
CA LYS A 211 -4.44 2.17 -29.39
C LYS A 211 -4.60 0.80 -30.03
N GLN A 212 -5.23 0.80 -31.19
CA GLN A 212 -5.22 -0.32 -32.13
C GLN A 212 -3.78 -0.72 -32.40
N SER A 213 -3.56 -2.02 -32.39
CA SER A 213 -2.39 -2.81 -32.73
C SER A 213 -1.48 -3.20 -31.57
N ASP A 214 -1.31 -4.42 -31.55
CA ASP A 214 -0.20 -5.34 -31.41
C ASP A 214 -0.19 -6.28 -30.20
N ASN A 215 0.09 -7.51 -30.52
CA ASN A 215 0.23 -8.74 -29.76
C ASN A 215 1.29 -8.66 -28.64
N ASP A 216 1.17 -7.70 -27.73
CA ASP A 216 2.01 -7.61 -26.54
C ASP A 216 1.33 -8.38 -25.40
N PRO A 217 1.89 -9.52 -24.95
CA PRO A 217 1.34 -10.32 -23.84
C PRO A 217 1.34 -9.56 -22.50
N ASN A 218 2.00 -8.40 -22.39
CA ASN A 218 2.00 -7.54 -21.20
C ASN A 218 0.95 -6.42 -21.27
N ARG A 219 0.10 -6.41 -22.28
CA ARG A 219 -0.95 -5.41 -22.44
C ARG A 219 -2.08 -5.66 -21.46
N TYR A 220 -2.07 -4.90 -20.37
CA TYR A 220 -3.20 -4.87 -19.44
C TYR A 220 -4.44 -4.33 -20.16
N ASN A 221 -5.50 -5.11 -20.12
CA ASN A 221 -6.79 -4.72 -20.68
C ASN A 221 -7.38 -3.62 -19.78
N ALA A 222 -7.33 -2.35 -20.21
CA ALA A 222 -7.84 -1.20 -19.46
C ALA A 222 -9.30 -1.37 -19.04
N ASN A 223 -10.11 -2.11 -19.82
CA ASN A 223 -11.49 -2.44 -19.47
C ASN A 223 -11.60 -3.43 -18.32
N ALA A 224 -10.59 -4.29 -18.10
CA ALA A 224 -10.57 -5.20 -16.95
C ALA A 224 -10.16 -4.51 -15.63
N LEU A 225 -9.59 -3.32 -15.71
CA LEU A 225 -9.16 -2.53 -14.55
C LEU A 225 -10.26 -1.60 -14.03
N ALA A 226 -11.23 -1.22 -14.87
CA ALA A 226 -12.37 -0.39 -14.47
C ALA A 226 -13.31 -1.10 -13.48
N ASP A 227 -13.23 -2.43 -13.39
CA ASP A 227 -14.09 -3.24 -12.52
C ASP A 227 -13.41 -3.63 -11.18
N ILE A 228 -12.15 -3.17 -10.93
CA ILE A 228 -11.45 -3.51 -9.68
C ILE A 228 -11.98 -2.64 -8.53
N VAL A 229 -12.69 -3.27 -7.61
CA VAL A 229 -13.16 -2.62 -6.39
C VAL A 229 -12.03 -2.53 -5.38
N THR A 230 -11.54 -1.33 -5.13
CA THR A 230 -10.55 -1.02 -4.09
C THR A 230 -11.27 -0.50 -2.85
N LEU A 231 -10.90 -1.01 -1.67
CA LEU A 231 -11.47 -0.51 -0.41
C LEU A 231 -11.20 0.99 -0.27
N ASN A 232 -12.25 1.72 0.08
CA ASN A 232 -12.20 3.11 0.50
C ASN A 232 -12.82 3.21 1.90
N TYR A 233 -12.28 4.05 2.79
CA TYR A 233 -12.81 4.24 4.14
C TYR A 233 -14.30 4.64 4.16
N ALA A 234 -14.78 5.37 3.16
CA ALA A 234 -16.19 5.70 3.03
C ALA A 234 -17.12 4.48 2.87
N MET A 235 -16.57 3.32 2.49
CA MET A 235 -17.31 2.06 2.40
C MET A 235 -17.45 1.38 3.77
N LEU A 236 -16.59 1.71 4.74
CA LEU A 236 -16.61 1.13 6.07
C LEU A 236 -17.69 1.82 6.92
N LYS A 237 -18.68 1.06 7.33
CA LYS A 237 -19.77 1.53 8.17
C LYS A 237 -19.85 0.71 9.44
N SER A 238 -20.07 1.38 10.57
CA SER A 238 -20.34 0.67 11.82
C SER A 238 -21.69 -0.06 11.74
N PRO A 239 -21.76 -1.34 12.15
CA PRO A 239 -23.03 -2.06 12.23
C PRO A 239 -23.97 -1.48 13.29
N ASN A 240 -23.44 -0.67 14.19
CA ASN A 240 -24.19 0.00 15.25
C ASN A 240 -24.27 1.51 14.99
N ASN A 241 -25.34 2.14 15.48
CA ASN A 241 -25.46 3.59 15.42
C ASN A 241 -24.41 4.25 16.34
N THR A 242 -23.48 4.98 15.76
CA THR A 242 -22.40 5.72 16.45
C THR A 242 -22.65 7.23 16.46
N SER A 243 -23.83 7.69 16.04
CA SER A 243 -24.16 9.11 16.02
C SER A 243 -24.25 9.66 17.44
N LEU A 244 -23.66 10.82 17.66
CA LEU A 244 -23.85 11.57 18.90
C LEU A 244 -25.30 12.09 19.00
N LEU A 245 -25.78 12.27 20.24
CA LEU A 245 -27.07 12.94 20.47
C LEU A 245 -26.99 14.36 19.90
N LYS A 246 -28.09 14.81 19.26
CA LYS A 246 -28.12 16.14 18.61
C LYS A 246 -27.82 17.29 19.58
N ASP A 247 -28.19 17.13 20.85
CA ASP A 247 -28.02 18.13 21.90
C ASP A 247 -26.86 17.79 22.85
N ALA A 248 -25.97 16.92 22.45
CA ALA A 248 -24.80 16.59 23.27
C ALA A 248 -23.90 17.84 23.42
N PRO A 249 -23.42 18.10 24.67
CA PRO A 249 -22.50 19.22 24.88
C PRO A 249 -21.22 19.01 24.07
N VAL A 250 -20.84 20.02 23.30
CA VAL A 250 -19.64 19.99 22.47
C VAL A 250 -18.55 20.77 23.17
N LYS A 251 -17.35 20.15 23.30
CA LYS A 251 -16.12 20.81 23.69
C LYS A 251 -15.16 20.73 22.50
N GLU A 252 -14.82 21.86 21.96
CA GLU A 252 -13.82 21.97 20.90
C GLU A 252 -12.42 21.99 21.52
N LEU A 253 -11.55 21.09 21.06
CA LEU A 253 -10.15 21.03 21.41
C LEU A 253 -9.34 21.19 20.13
N LYS A 254 -8.44 22.13 20.11
CA LYS A 254 -7.49 22.33 19.00
C LYS A 254 -6.14 21.79 19.42
N PHE A 255 -5.58 20.92 18.62
CA PHE A 255 -4.23 20.43 18.78
C PHE A 255 -3.40 20.80 17.54
N GLU A 256 -2.17 21.17 17.74
CA GLU A 256 -1.22 21.41 16.67
C GLU A 256 -0.14 20.33 16.72
N LEU A 257 -0.06 19.55 15.62
CA LEU A 257 1.02 18.57 15.48
C LEU A 257 2.23 19.26 14.88
N THR A 258 3.26 19.45 15.70
CA THR A 258 4.52 20.06 15.27
C THR A 258 5.63 19.03 15.19
N GLY A 259 6.59 19.24 14.31
CA GLY A 259 7.69 18.30 14.10
C GLY A 259 8.99 19.00 13.73
N ASN A 260 10.10 18.33 14.05
CA ASN A 260 11.43 18.77 13.66
C ASN A 260 12.10 17.69 12.81
N MET A 261 12.14 17.89 11.50
CA MET A 261 12.72 16.95 10.54
C MET A 261 14.21 16.64 10.80
N ASN A 262 14.94 17.54 11.45
CA ASN A 262 16.33 17.29 11.80
C ASN A 262 16.50 16.31 12.96
N ARG A 263 15.46 16.13 13.77
CA ARG A 263 15.50 15.29 14.99
C ARG A 263 14.48 14.18 14.99
N TYR A 264 13.57 14.16 14.01
CA TYR A 264 12.43 13.24 13.98
C TYR A 264 11.64 13.24 15.30
N VAL A 265 11.52 14.43 15.91
CA VAL A 265 10.75 14.64 17.14
C VAL A 265 9.44 15.29 16.77
N TRP A 266 8.36 14.69 17.23
CA TRP A 266 7.01 15.19 17.06
C TRP A 266 6.46 15.64 18.39
N SER A 267 5.73 16.76 18.44
CA SER A 267 4.99 17.22 19.60
C SER A 267 3.54 17.52 19.23
N LEU A 268 2.68 17.38 20.22
CA LEU A 268 1.27 17.72 20.14
C LEU A 268 1.03 18.82 21.17
N ASP A 269 0.80 20.05 20.71
CA ASP A 269 0.61 21.25 21.53
C ASP A 269 -0.86 21.70 21.54
#